data_029953b35b24551ad24b8a515d5e6cbb
#
_entry.id   029953b35b24551ad24b8a515d5e6cbb
#
_cell.length_a   1.000
_cell.length_b   1.000
_cell.length_c   1.000
_cell.angle_alpha   90.00
_cell.angle_beta   90.00
_cell.angle_gamma   90.00
#
_symmetry.space_group_name_H-M   'P 1'
#
loop_
_entity.id
_entity.type
_entity.pdbx_description
1 polymer ?
#
loop_
_entity_poly.entity_id
_entity_poly.type
_entity_poly.pdbx_seq_one_letter_code
_entity_poly.pdbx_strand_id
1 'polypeptide(L)'
;MWLRVCAFELHTHASTCLPQLGFRNFFENTATVQFDHRMLAYTTLATVGTLMVTARRGGQWKELPRRAQKAITATTHFVGVQALLGISTLMMYVPVHLGVTHQAGALVLWTCGLWTLHAVRRTGPRVANVAARKVMPM
;
A
#
# COMPACT_ATOMS: atom_id res chain seq x y z
N MET A 1 -9.95 -20.38 11.39
CA MET A 1 -10.42 -20.41 10.00
C MET A 1 -9.41 -21.08 9.06
N TRP A 2 -8.10 -21.00 9.33
CA TRP A 2 -7.02 -21.65 8.56
C TRP A 2 -7.00 -23.18 8.64
N LEU A 3 -7.28 -23.76 9.81
CA LEU A 3 -7.33 -25.22 10.02
C LEU A 3 -8.49 -25.91 9.30
N ARG A 4 -9.56 -25.20 8.94
CA ARG A 4 -10.70 -25.79 8.22
C ARG A 4 -10.46 -25.90 6.70
N VAL A 5 -9.63 -25.04 6.12
CA VAL A 5 -9.30 -25.11 4.69
C VAL A 5 -8.41 -26.30 4.40
N CYS A 6 -7.42 -26.55 5.26
CA CYS A 6 -6.60 -27.76 5.13
C CYS A 6 -7.38 -29.07 5.37
N ALA A 7 -8.38 -29.07 6.25
CA ALA A 7 -9.17 -30.27 6.55
C ALA A 7 -10.17 -30.66 5.43
N PHE A 8 -10.64 -29.68 4.64
CA PHE A 8 -11.58 -29.96 3.54
C PHE A 8 -10.90 -30.56 2.30
N GLU A 9 -9.64 -30.16 2.03
CA GLU A 9 -8.86 -30.70 0.91
C GLU A 9 -8.17 -32.05 1.19
N LEU A 10 -8.24 -32.56 2.42
CA LEU A 10 -7.60 -33.81 2.81
C LEU A 10 -8.19 -35.04 2.11
N HIS A 11 -9.37 -34.92 1.48
CA HIS A 11 -10.07 -36.04 0.82
C HIS A 11 -9.79 -36.20 -0.68
N THR A 12 -9.18 -35.22 -1.35
CA THR A 12 -8.97 -35.30 -2.79
C THR A 12 -7.53 -35.17 -3.27
N HIS A 13 -6.65 -34.49 -2.52
CA HIS A 13 -5.22 -34.39 -2.84
C HIS A 13 -4.37 -34.19 -1.57
N ALA A 14 -3.93 -35.30 -0.98
CA ALA A 14 -3.05 -35.32 0.20
C ALA A 14 -1.63 -34.76 -0.03
N SER A 15 -1.38 -34.07 -1.15
CA SER A 15 -0.05 -33.64 -1.56
C SER A 15 0.23 -32.13 -1.45
N THR A 16 -0.75 -31.29 -1.10
CA THR A 16 -0.60 -29.81 -1.19
C THR A 16 -0.27 -29.10 0.12
N CYS A 17 -0.30 -29.81 1.25
CA CYS A 17 0.18 -29.28 2.55
C CYS A 17 1.60 -29.73 2.92
N LEU A 18 2.43 -30.11 1.95
CA LEU A 18 3.77 -30.63 2.25
C LEU A 18 4.79 -29.49 2.49
N PRO A 19 5.60 -29.61 3.55
CA PRO A 19 6.70 -28.67 3.84
C PRO A 19 7.80 -28.65 2.76
N GLN A 20 7.65 -29.43 1.69
CA GLN A 20 8.65 -29.62 0.64
C GLN A 20 8.68 -28.51 -0.43
N LEU A 21 7.66 -27.63 -0.49
CA LEU A 21 7.62 -26.57 -1.50
C LEU A 21 8.51 -25.36 -1.18
N GLY A 22 9.03 -25.24 0.06
CA GLY A 22 9.97 -24.19 0.44
C GLY A 22 9.55 -22.81 -0.09
N PHE A 23 10.45 -22.15 -0.81
CA PHE A 23 10.23 -20.82 -1.35
C PHE A 23 9.13 -20.76 -2.43
N ARG A 24 8.85 -21.86 -3.14
CA ARG A 24 7.79 -21.95 -4.15
C ARG A 24 6.38 -21.82 -3.56
N ASN A 25 6.21 -22.19 -2.27
CA ASN A 25 4.93 -22.08 -1.58
C ASN A 25 4.40 -20.62 -1.55
N PHE A 26 5.31 -19.62 -1.52
CA PHE A 26 4.92 -18.20 -1.55
C PHE A 26 4.28 -17.77 -2.87
N PHE A 27 4.58 -18.45 -3.98
CA PHE A 27 4.12 -18.06 -5.31
C PHE A 27 3.07 -19.00 -5.90
N GLU A 28 3.05 -20.26 -5.48
CA GLU A 28 2.19 -21.29 -6.07
C GLU A 28 0.97 -21.61 -5.20
N ASN A 29 1.04 -21.38 -3.87
CA ASN A 29 -0.06 -21.63 -2.98
C ASN A 29 -1.02 -20.41 -2.93
N THR A 30 -2.21 -20.54 -3.50
CA THR A 30 -3.21 -19.49 -3.57
C THR A 30 -3.54 -18.87 -2.19
N ALA A 31 -3.59 -19.68 -1.14
CA ALA A 31 -3.88 -19.20 0.22
C ALA A 31 -2.74 -18.31 0.75
N THR A 32 -1.49 -18.70 0.50
CA THR A 32 -0.31 -17.92 0.90
C THR A 32 -0.24 -16.61 0.12
N VAL A 33 -0.42 -16.65 -1.21
CA VAL A 33 -0.44 -15.45 -2.07
C VAL A 33 -1.51 -14.45 -1.63
N GLN A 34 -2.72 -14.92 -1.29
CA GLN A 34 -3.77 -14.05 -0.78
C GLN A 34 -3.45 -13.46 0.58
N PHE A 35 -2.80 -14.21 1.46
CA PHE A 35 -2.35 -13.72 2.76
C PHE A 35 -1.29 -12.63 2.59
N ASP A 36 -0.27 -12.89 1.79
CA ASP A 36 0.82 -11.95 1.52
C ASP A 36 0.29 -10.65 0.89
N HIS A 37 -0.65 -10.77 -0.05
CA HIS A 37 -1.32 -9.60 -0.65
C HIS A 37 -2.05 -8.75 0.39
N ARG A 38 -2.77 -9.37 1.32
CA ARG A 38 -3.46 -8.65 2.42
C ARG A 38 -2.47 -7.96 3.35
N MET A 39 -1.37 -8.63 3.71
CA MET A 39 -0.33 -8.04 4.56
C MET A 39 0.33 -6.84 3.88
N LEU A 40 0.64 -6.94 2.58
CA LEU A 40 1.15 -5.83 1.78
C LEU A 40 0.14 -4.67 1.69
N ALA A 41 -1.14 -4.95 1.54
CA ALA A 41 -2.18 -3.92 1.54
C ALA A 41 -2.26 -3.18 2.88
N TYR A 42 -2.24 -3.89 4.02
CA TYR A 42 -2.24 -3.27 5.35
C TYR A 42 -0.99 -2.44 5.59
N THR A 43 0.18 -2.91 5.22
CA THR A 43 1.43 -2.14 5.35
C THR A 43 1.44 -0.90 4.48
N THR A 44 0.89 -0.97 3.26
CA THR A 44 0.74 0.18 2.37
C THR A 44 -0.21 1.21 2.94
N LEU A 45 -1.39 0.80 3.43
CA LEU A 45 -2.36 1.68 4.09
C LEU A 45 -1.76 2.36 5.32
N ALA A 46 -1.08 1.60 6.17
CA ALA A 46 -0.43 2.12 7.38
C ALA A 46 0.66 3.13 7.03
N THR A 47 1.50 2.84 6.02
CA THR A 47 2.59 3.72 5.58
C THR A 47 2.07 5.03 5.02
N VAL A 48 1.09 4.97 4.11
CA VAL A 48 0.50 6.19 3.50
C VAL A 48 -0.30 6.98 4.53
N GLY A 49 -1.04 6.30 5.42
CA GLY A 49 -1.75 6.94 6.53
C GLY A 49 -0.80 7.66 7.49
N THR A 50 0.29 7.01 7.88
CA THR A 50 1.33 7.61 8.73
C THR A 50 1.97 8.81 8.04
N LEU A 51 2.31 8.70 6.75
CA LEU A 51 2.84 9.82 5.97
C LEU A 51 1.89 11.02 5.99
N MET A 52 0.59 10.79 5.76
CA MET A 52 -0.41 11.86 5.76
C MET A 52 -0.56 12.51 7.13
N VAL A 53 -0.61 11.70 8.19
CA VAL A 53 -0.73 12.19 9.57
C VAL A 53 0.51 12.99 9.98
N THR A 54 1.70 12.47 9.73
CA THR A 54 2.96 13.16 10.05
C THR A 54 3.14 14.44 9.26
N ALA A 55 2.78 14.44 7.97
CA ALA A 55 2.83 15.65 7.14
C ALA A 55 1.88 16.75 7.64
N ARG A 56 0.74 16.40 8.22
CA ARG A 56 -0.24 17.36 8.76
C ARG A 56 0.04 17.80 10.19
N ARG A 57 0.74 17.00 10.99
CA ARG A 57 1.09 17.31 12.37
C ARG A 57 2.19 18.39 12.44
N GLY A 58 2.18 19.19 13.50
CA GLY A 58 3.24 20.18 13.76
C GLY A 58 3.30 21.37 12.81
N GLY A 59 2.24 21.64 12.03
CA GLY A 59 2.22 22.79 11.09
C GLY A 59 3.08 22.62 9.84
N GLN A 60 3.79 21.51 9.71
CA GLN A 60 4.70 21.23 8.59
C GLN A 60 3.98 21.24 7.24
N TRP A 61 2.66 20.95 7.21
CA TRP A 61 1.85 20.97 5.99
C TRP A 61 1.95 22.29 5.22
N LYS A 62 1.96 23.42 5.93
CA LYS A 62 2.04 24.75 5.31
C LYS A 62 3.44 25.05 4.74
N GLU A 63 4.46 24.44 5.29
CA GLU A 63 5.85 24.58 4.83
C GLU A 63 6.16 23.69 3.62
N LEU A 64 5.33 22.67 3.35
CA LEU A 64 5.52 21.82 2.18
C LEU A 64 5.14 22.57 0.89
N PRO A 65 5.93 22.43 -0.19
CA PRO A 65 5.54 22.94 -1.50
C PRO A 65 4.21 22.36 -1.96
N ARG A 66 3.41 23.16 -2.65
CA ARG A 66 2.10 22.75 -3.15
C ARG A 66 2.13 21.46 -3.97
N ARG A 67 3.24 21.18 -4.66
CA ARG A 67 3.43 19.93 -5.41
C ARG A 67 3.48 18.72 -4.49
N ALA A 68 4.22 18.79 -3.37
CA ALA A 68 4.29 17.71 -2.38
C ALA A 68 2.94 17.51 -1.67
N GLN A 69 2.25 18.60 -1.30
CA GLN A 69 0.90 18.51 -0.73
C GLN A 69 -0.08 17.79 -1.67
N LYS A 70 -0.10 18.17 -2.96
CA LYS A 70 -0.96 17.52 -3.97
C LYS A 70 -0.61 16.05 -4.15
N ALA A 71 0.67 15.71 -4.22
CA ALA A 71 1.13 14.33 -4.40
C ALA A 71 0.73 13.44 -3.21
N ILE A 72 0.99 13.88 -1.97
CA ILE A 72 0.60 13.16 -0.75
C ILE A 72 -0.92 12.99 -0.69
N THR A 73 -1.68 14.05 -0.97
CA THR A 73 -3.15 13.98 -0.98
C THR A 73 -3.66 13.01 -2.03
N ALA A 74 -3.15 13.08 -3.27
CA ALA A 74 -3.53 12.16 -4.34
C ALA A 74 -3.23 10.70 -3.96
N THR A 75 -2.02 10.40 -3.48
CA THR A 75 -1.65 9.05 -3.04
C THR A 75 -2.57 8.54 -1.94
N THR A 76 -2.93 9.39 -0.96
CA THR A 76 -3.85 9.00 0.12
C THR A 76 -5.26 8.68 -0.41
N HIS A 77 -5.77 9.46 -1.35
CA HIS A 77 -7.08 9.15 -1.97
C HIS A 77 -7.03 7.88 -2.79
N PHE A 78 -6.01 7.71 -3.63
CA PHE A 78 -5.90 6.54 -4.47
C PHE A 78 -5.68 5.25 -3.67
N VAL A 79 -4.96 5.27 -2.55
CA VAL A 79 -4.84 4.09 -1.69
C VAL A 79 -6.18 3.72 -1.05
N GLY A 80 -7.00 4.71 -0.68
CA GLY A 80 -8.36 4.46 -0.17
C GLY A 80 -9.27 3.85 -1.24
N VAL A 81 -9.28 4.41 -2.45
CA VAL A 81 -10.05 3.86 -3.59
C VAL A 81 -9.59 2.45 -3.91
N GLN A 82 -8.29 2.20 -3.93
CA GLN A 82 -7.71 0.89 -4.21
C GLN A 82 -8.11 -0.16 -3.17
N ALA A 83 -8.14 0.22 -1.89
CA ALA A 83 -8.61 -0.66 -0.82
C ALA A 83 -10.10 -1.01 -0.98
N LEU A 84 -10.94 -0.02 -1.31
CA LEU A 84 -12.36 -0.24 -1.57
C LEU A 84 -12.59 -1.16 -2.79
N LEU A 85 -11.86 -0.94 -3.88
CA LEU A 85 -11.90 -1.81 -5.07
C LEU A 85 -11.49 -3.24 -4.72
N GLY A 86 -10.43 -3.42 -3.93
CA GLY A 86 -9.99 -4.75 -3.50
C GLY A 86 -11.03 -5.47 -2.65
N ILE A 87 -11.64 -4.78 -1.69
CA ILE A 87 -12.73 -5.34 -0.87
C ILE A 87 -13.94 -5.69 -1.74
N SER A 88 -14.36 -4.79 -2.64
CA SER A 88 -15.49 -5.02 -3.55
C SER A 88 -15.24 -6.22 -4.46
N THR A 89 -14.03 -6.37 -4.98
CA THR A 89 -13.64 -7.50 -5.81
C THR A 89 -13.83 -8.84 -5.07
N LEU A 90 -13.43 -8.89 -3.80
CA LEU A 90 -13.59 -10.10 -2.98
C LEU A 90 -15.06 -10.37 -2.63
N MET A 91 -15.83 -9.33 -2.29
CA MET A 91 -17.24 -9.48 -1.89
C MET A 91 -18.13 -9.91 -3.07
N MET A 92 -17.77 -9.54 -4.30
CA MET A 92 -18.52 -9.88 -5.50
C MET A 92 -18.01 -11.16 -6.20
N TYR A 93 -17.26 -12.01 -5.52
CA TYR A 93 -16.70 -13.26 -6.05
C TYR A 93 -15.77 -13.05 -7.27
N VAL A 94 -14.96 -12.02 -7.22
CA VAL A 94 -13.89 -11.72 -8.21
C VAL A 94 -14.40 -11.62 -9.65
N PRO A 95 -15.35 -10.74 -9.97
CA PRO A 95 -15.75 -10.55 -11.36
C PRO A 95 -14.59 -9.93 -12.17
N VAL A 96 -14.41 -10.37 -13.41
CA VAL A 96 -13.26 -10.04 -14.26
C VAL A 96 -13.05 -8.51 -14.37
N HIS A 97 -14.15 -7.76 -14.56
CA HIS A 97 -14.05 -6.29 -14.71
C HIS A 97 -13.54 -5.60 -13.45
N LEU A 98 -13.94 -6.04 -12.26
CA LEU A 98 -13.42 -5.48 -11.00
C LEU A 98 -11.95 -5.89 -10.77
N GLY A 99 -11.58 -7.12 -11.09
CA GLY A 99 -10.19 -7.57 -11.00
C GLY A 99 -9.28 -6.74 -11.90
N VAL A 100 -9.65 -6.52 -13.16
CA VAL A 100 -8.89 -5.68 -14.11
C VAL A 100 -8.82 -4.23 -13.64
N THR A 101 -9.93 -3.67 -13.15
CA THR A 101 -9.96 -2.29 -12.64
C THR A 101 -9.08 -2.13 -11.40
N HIS A 102 -9.12 -3.10 -10.48
CA HIS A 102 -8.25 -3.11 -9.31
C HIS A 102 -6.77 -3.18 -9.70
N GLN A 103 -6.43 -3.99 -10.69
CA GLN A 103 -5.05 -4.12 -11.17
C GLN A 103 -4.57 -2.84 -11.88
N ALA A 104 -5.41 -2.21 -12.71
CA ALA A 104 -5.12 -0.92 -13.32
C ALA A 104 -4.96 0.18 -12.26
N GLY A 105 -5.81 0.20 -11.24
CA GLY A 105 -5.71 1.11 -10.10
C GLY A 105 -4.40 0.96 -9.31
N ALA A 106 -3.86 -0.25 -9.20
CA ALA A 106 -2.57 -0.49 -8.58
C ALA A 106 -1.42 0.21 -9.33
N LEU A 107 -1.45 0.23 -10.66
CA LEU A 107 -0.46 0.96 -11.48
C LEU A 107 -0.56 2.48 -11.25
N VAL A 108 -1.78 3.01 -11.17
CA VAL A 108 -1.99 4.44 -10.84
C VAL A 108 -1.47 4.76 -9.45
N LEU A 109 -1.76 3.92 -8.46
CA LEU A 109 -1.25 4.09 -7.09
C LEU A 109 0.27 4.04 -7.03
N TRP A 110 0.90 3.13 -7.75
CA TRP A 110 2.36 3.04 -7.88
C TRP A 110 2.94 4.34 -8.45
N THR A 111 2.35 4.85 -9.53
CA THR A 111 2.75 6.13 -10.14
C THR A 111 2.62 7.30 -9.18
N CYS A 112 1.52 7.39 -8.43
CA CYS A 112 1.31 8.40 -7.39
C CYS A 112 2.36 8.29 -6.27
N GLY A 113 2.74 7.07 -5.88
CA GLY A 113 3.80 6.82 -4.91
C GLY A 113 5.15 7.35 -5.37
N LEU A 114 5.54 7.05 -6.61
CA LEU A 114 6.77 7.57 -7.21
C LEU A 114 6.75 9.11 -7.32
N TRP A 115 5.61 9.69 -7.72
CA TRP A 115 5.44 11.13 -7.75
C TRP A 115 5.59 11.75 -6.36
N THR A 116 5.00 11.14 -5.34
CA THR A 116 5.12 11.59 -3.95
C THR A 116 6.57 11.54 -3.48
N LEU A 117 7.26 10.42 -3.71
CA LEU A 117 8.67 10.28 -3.37
C LEU A 117 9.53 11.35 -4.03
N HIS A 118 9.31 11.60 -5.34
CA HIS A 118 10.03 12.62 -6.08
C HIS A 118 9.75 14.04 -5.56
N ALA A 119 8.48 14.35 -5.26
CA ALA A 119 8.09 15.65 -4.75
C ALA A 119 8.68 15.93 -3.36
N VAL A 120 8.70 14.93 -2.47
CA VAL A 120 9.24 15.04 -1.11
C VAL A 120 10.78 15.13 -1.13
N ARG A 121 11.47 14.33 -1.95
CA ARG A 121 12.95 14.41 -2.07
C ARG A 121 13.45 15.82 -2.44
N ARG A 122 12.74 16.50 -3.34
CA ARG A 122 13.11 17.88 -3.74
C ARG A 122 12.84 18.93 -2.65
N THR A 123 12.09 18.57 -1.62
CA THR A 123 11.70 19.47 -0.54
C THR A 123 12.69 19.45 0.63
N GLY A 124 13.35 18.31 0.88
CA GLY A 124 14.23 18.10 2.01
C GLY A 124 15.27 19.21 2.22
N PRO A 125 16.04 19.64 1.22
CA PRO A 125 17.04 20.70 1.37
C PRO A 125 16.43 22.07 1.71
N ARG A 126 15.22 22.36 1.18
CA ARG A 126 14.55 23.65 1.44
C ARG A 126 14.02 23.76 2.87
N VAL A 127 13.40 22.70 3.38
CA VAL A 127 12.89 22.66 4.76
C VAL A 127 14.05 22.72 5.76
N ALA A 128 15.14 22.01 5.50
CA ALA A 128 16.34 22.07 6.33
C ALA A 128 16.94 23.49 6.39
N ASN A 129 17.01 24.20 5.27
CA ASN A 129 17.52 25.57 5.21
C ASN A 129 16.61 26.58 5.91
N VAL A 130 15.27 26.40 5.85
CA VAL A 130 14.32 27.26 6.56
C VAL A 130 14.41 27.03 8.08
N ALA A 131 14.53 25.75 8.49
CA ALA A 131 14.72 25.40 9.89
C ALA A 131 16.05 25.98 10.46
N ALA A 132 17.14 25.89 9.71
CA ALA A 132 18.44 26.45 10.09
C ALA A 132 18.38 27.98 10.24
N ARG A 133 17.66 28.69 9.37
CA ARG A 133 17.46 30.15 9.47
C ARG A 133 16.63 30.58 10.68
N LYS A 134 15.68 29.73 11.13
CA LYS A 134 14.89 30.01 12.35
C LYS A 134 15.68 29.83 13.64
N VAL A 135 16.73 29.02 13.62
CA VAL A 135 17.57 28.72 14.80
C VAL A 135 18.74 29.75 14.97
N MET A 136 19.09 30.50 13.92
CA MET A 136 20.05 31.57 13.96
C MET A 136 19.36 32.94 13.81
N PRO A 137 18.77 33.54 14.86
CA PRO A 137 18.45 34.96 14.85
C PRO A 137 19.79 35.74 14.91
N MET A 138 19.99 36.64 13.96
CA MET A 138 21.08 37.62 14.03
C MET A 138 20.88 38.50 15.25
#